data_83b5280ff56442afb12ed6928d588278
#
_entry.id   83b5280ff56442afb12ed6928d588278
#
_cell.length_a   1.000
_cell.length_b   1.000
_cell.length_c   1.000
_cell.angle_alpha   90.00
_cell.angle_beta   90.00
_cell.angle_gamma   90.00
#
_symmetry.space_group_name_H-M   'P 1'
#
loop_
_entity.id
_entity.type
_entity.pdbx_description
1 polymer ?
#
loop_
_entity_poly.entity_id
_entity_poly.type
_entity_poly.pdbx_seq_one_letter_code
_entity_poly.pdbx_strand_id
1 'polypeptide(L)'
;MKVELPSFNGNVSIKEYLDWVSEVEKFFDYMGTTDDKQVCLVAYKLKGGDSAWWDCVQLNRTRERKLPIRSWRRMKRLMADWFLPPNYQ
;
A
#
# COMPACT_ATOMS: atom_id res chain seq x y z
N MET A 1 17.02 -14.76 -11.60
CA MET A 1 16.83 -13.74 -10.56
C MET A 1 15.44 -13.86 -9.98
N LYS A 2 15.33 -13.93 -8.69
CA LYS A 2 14.04 -14.05 -8.03
C LYS A 2 13.45 -12.66 -7.81
N VAL A 3 12.24 -12.43 -8.32
CA VAL A 3 11.54 -11.14 -8.16
C VAL A 3 10.57 -11.27 -6.99
N GLU A 4 10.71 -10.41 -6.01
CA GLU A 4 9.85 -10.40 -4.83
C GLU A 4 9.30 -9.01 -4.57
N LEU A 5 8.06 -8.96 -4.10
CA LEU A 5 7.45 -7.72 -3.66
C LEU A 5 8.12 -7.29 -2.34
N PRO A 6 8.72 -6.09 -2.27
CA PRO A 6 9.40 -5.66 -1.04
C PRO A 6 8.41 -5.42 0.09
N SER A 7 8.85 -5.74 1.32
CA SER A 7 8.07 -5.46 2.53
C SER A 7 8.09 -3.97 2.82
N PHE A 8 7.05 -3.49 3.49
CA PHE A 8 6.94 -2.09 3.87
C PHE A 8 6.91 -1.95 5.38
N ASN A 9 7.75 -1.07 5.88
CA ASN A 9 7.78 -0.65 7.27
C ASN A 9 7.61 0.86 7.29
N GLY A 10 6.60 1.38 7.99
CA GLY A 10 6.27 2.80 8.01
C GLY A 10 7.34 3.69 8.61
N ASN A 11 8.39 3.11 9.18
CA ASN A 11 9.49 3.87 9.79
C ASN A 11 10.55 4.20 8.75
N VAL A 12 10.14 4.81 7.63
CA VAL A 12 11.02 5.12 6.50
C VAL A 12 10.95 6.60 6.15
N SER A 13 11.98 7.10 5.47
CA SER A 13 12.00 8.47 4.97
C SER A 13 11.07 8.60 3.76
N ILE A 14 10.79 9.86 3.37
CA ILE A 14 9.98 10.16 2.19
C ILE A 14 10.60 9.50 0.95
N LYS A 15 11.92 9.63 0.79
CA LYS A 15 12.62 9.05 -0.35
C LYS A 15 12.49 7.53 -0.37
N GLU A 16 12.65 6.88 0.78
CA GLU A 16 12.52 5.43 0.88
C GLU A 16 11.10 4.98 0.54
N TYR A 17 10.10 5.74 0.97
CA TYR A 17 8.71 5.45 0.63
C TYR A 17 8.49 5.52 -0.89
N LEU A 18 8.99 6.58 -1.53
CA LEU A 18 8.83 6.75 -2.97
C LEU A 18 9.58 5.67 -3.75
N ASP A 19 10.76 5.29 -3.29
CA ASP A 19 11.52 4.20 -3.90
C ASP A 19 10.78 2.88 -3.76
N TRP A 20 10.19 2.63 -2.59
CA TRP A 20 9.40 1.43 -2.36
C TRP A 20 8.19 1.37 -3.29
N VAL A 21 7.46 2.49 -3.44
CA VAL A 21 6.30 2.56 -4.35
C VAL A 21 6.74 2.25 -5.78
N SER A 22 7.86 2.82 -6.22
CA SER A 22 8.40 2.58 -7.55
C SER A 22 8.69 1.10 -7.77
N GLU A 23 9.31 0.46 -6.79
CA GLU A 23 9.62 -0.97 -6.86
C GLU A 23 8.38 -1.83 -6.90
N VAL A 24 7.37 -1.49 -6.10
CA VAL A 24 6.10 -2.20 -6.08
C VAL A 24 5.43 -2.11 -7.45
N GLU A 25 5.43 -0.92 -8.05
CA GLU A 25 4.79 -0.72 -9.35
C GLU A 25 5.52 -1.46 -10.46
N LYS A 26 6.85 -1.52 -10.40
CA LYS A 26 7.62 -2.34 -11.33
C LYS A 26 7.30 -3.82 -11.19
N PHE A 27 7.14 -4.27 -9.95
CA PHE A 27 6.75 -5.66 -9.69
C PHE A 27 5.39 -5.97 -10.30
N PHE A 28 4.42 -5.10 -10.11
CA PHE A 28 3.07 -5.31 -10.65
C PHE A 28 3.08 -5.32 -12.18
N ASP A 29 3.84 -4.43 -12.78
CA ASP A 29 3.98 -4.37 -14.23
C ASP A 29 4.60 -5.65 -14.77
N TYR A 30 5.65 -6.13 -14.11
CA TYR A 30 6.34 -7.36 -14.49
C TYR A 30 5.43 -8.59 -14.38
N MET A 31 4.65 -8.66 -13.31
CA MET A 31 3.80 -9.83 -13.04
C MET A 31 2.44 -9.77 -13.72
N GLY A 32 2.06 -8.62 -14.27
CA GLY A 32 0.74 -8.45 -14.88
C GLY A 32 -0.39 -8.61 -13.88
N THR A 33 -0.21 -8.11 -12.66
CA THR A 33 -1.13 -8.32 -11.56
C THR A 33 -2.36 -7.42 -11.68
N THR A 34 -3.55 -7.96 -11.41
CA THR A 34 -4.80 -7.19 -11.41
C THR A 34 -4.90 -6.30 -10.16
N ASP A 35 -5.73 -5.25 -10.24
CA ASP A 35 -5.85 -4.24 -9.17
C ASP A 35 -6.17 -4.87 -7.81
N ASP A 36 -7.16 -5.74 -7.75
CA ASP A 36 -7.58 -6.36 -6.50
C ASP A 36 -6.44 -7.20 -5.88
N LYS A 37 -5.70 -7.92 -6.71
CA LYS A 37 -4.56 -8.70 -6.25
C LYS A 37 -3.41 -7.79 -5.80
N GLN A 38 -3.23 -6.66 -6.48
CA GLN A 38 -2.21 -5.69 -6.09
C GLN A 38 -2.43 -5.22 -4.65
N VAL A 39 -3.66 -4.85 -4.31
CA VAL A 39 -3.99 -4.40 -2.95
C VAL A 39 -3.74 -5.51 -1.94
N CYS A 40 -4.17 -6.73 -2.25
CA CYS A 40 -3.97 -7.86 -1.34
C CYS A 40 -2.48 -8.15 -1.10
N LEU A 41 -1.67 -8.10 -2.15
CA LEU A 41 -0.25 -8.37 -2.05
C LEU A 41 0.47 -7.30 -1.21
N VAL A 42 0.12 -6.04 -1.42
CA VAL A 42 0.72 -4.95 -0.65
C VAL A 42 0.30 -5.05 0.81
N ALA A 43 -0.99 -5.32 1.07
CA ALA A 43 -1.48 -5.48 2.44
C ALA A 43 -0.73 -6.61 3.16
N TYR A 44 -0.45 -7.69 2.44
CA TYR A 44 0.32 -8.80 3.00
C TYR A 44 1.75 -8.39 3.37
N LYS A 45 2.32 -7.45 2.64
CA LYS A 45 3.70 -7.00 2.86
C LYS A 45 3.83 -5.85 3.87
N LEU A 46 2.71 -5.30 4.34
CA LEU A 46 2.74 -4.32 5.42
C LEU A 46 3.13 -5.00 6.74
N LYS A 47 3.92 -4.34 7.56
CA LYS A 47 4.43 -4.89 8.79
C LYS A 47 4.00 -4.07 10.01
N GLY A 48 3.82 -4.75 11.14
CA GLY A 48 3.56 -4.12 12.41
C GLY A 48 2.32 -3.24 12.42
N GLY A 49 2.47 -2.01 12.90
CA GLY A 49 1.37 -1.05 13.00
C GLY A 49 0.76 -0.67 11.65
N ASP A 50 1.54 -0.78 10.57
CA ASP A 50 1.05 -0.46 9.22
C ASP A 50 0.00 -1.46 8.77
N SER A 51 0.20 -2.74 9.08
CA SER A 51 -0.78 -3.77 8.80
C SER A 51 -2.07 -3.53 9.58
N ALA A 52 -1.94 -3.21 10.87
CA ALA A 52 -3.09 -2.91 11.72
C ALA A 52 -3.85 -1.68 11.21
N TRP A 53 -3.12 -0.64 10.78
CA TRP A 53 -3.72 0.55 10.21
C TRP A 53 -4.57 0.21 8.98
N TRP A 54 -4.04 -0.59 8.07
CA TRP A 54 -4.76 -0.95 6.85
C TRP A 54 -6.01 -1.77 7.17
N ASP A 55 -5.89 -2.70 8.12
CA ASP A 55 -7.05 -3.47 8.56
C ASP A 55 -8.14 -2.57 9.12
N CYS A 56 -7.77 -1.53 9.89
CA CYS A 56 -8.72 -0.55 10.42
C CYS A 56 -9.38 0.24 9.31
N VAL A 57 -8.64 0.64 8.27
CA VAL A 57 -9.20 1.36 7.12
C VAL A 57 -10.29 0.52 6.45
N GLN A 58 -10.01 -0.76 6.18
CA GLN A 58 -10.97 -1.64 5.54
C GLN A 58 -12.17 -1.91 6.43
N LEU A 59 -11.95 -2.10 7.73
CA LEU A 59 -13.03 -2.33 8.68
C LEU A 59 -13.96 -1.14 8.79
N ASN A 60 -13.41 0.08 8.81
CA ASN A 60 -14.21 1.30 8.87
C ASN A 60 -15.07 1.44 7.63
N ARG A 61 -14.55 1.11 6.46
CA ARG A 61 -15.35 1.13 5.23
C ARG A 61 -16.52 0.17 5.30
N THR A 62 -16.30 -1.03 5.83
CA THR A 62 -17.35 -2.02 6.00
C THR A 62 -18.43 -1.51 6.95
N ARG A 63 -18.03 -0.87 8.06
CA ARG A 63 -18.97 -0.29 9.03
C ARG A 63 -19.84 0.80 8.40
N GLU A 64 -19.26 1.57 7.48
CA GLU A 64 -19.96 2.63 6.78
C GLU A 64 -20.72 2.13 5.57
N ARG A 65 -20.79 0.81 5.37
CA ARG A 65 -21.45 0.15 4.24
C ARG A 65 -20.86 0.56 2.90
N LYS A 66 -19.57 0.87 2.87
CA LYS A 66 -18.84 1.16 1.65
C LYS A 66 -18.14 -0.09 1.17
N LEU A 67 -17.87 -0.15 -0.13
CA LEU A 67 -17.10 -1.25 -0.69
C LEU A 67 -15.66 -1.21 -0.20
N PRO A 68 -15.01 -2.37 -0.01
CA PRO A 68 -13.60 -2.38 0.35
C PRO A 68 -12.74 -1.76 -0.75
N ILE A 69 -11.59 -1.23 -0.37
CA ILE A 69 -10.66 -0.66 -1.32
C ILE A 69 -9.98 -1.79 -2.08
N ARG A 70 -10.13 -1.81 -3.40
CA ARG A 70 -9.57 -2.84 -4.26
C ARG A 70 -8.71 -2.26 -5.39
N SER A 71 -8.29 -1.00 -5.25
CA SER A 71 -7.46 -0.33 -6.24
C SER A 71 -6.14 0.06 -5.60
N TRP A 72 -5.03 -0.33 -6.22
CA TRP A 72 -3.70 0.07 -5.78
C TRP A 72 -3.57 1.59 -5.78
N ARG A 73 -4.15 2.25 -6.76
CA ARG A 73 -4.11 3.70 -6.87
C ARG A 73 -4.70 4.36 -5.62
N ARG A 74 -5.86 3.87 -5.15
CA ARG A 74 -6.50 4.40 -3.95
C ARG A 74 -5.71 4.04 -2.70
N MET A 75 -5.22 2.81 -2.61
CA MET A 75 -4.39 2.37 -1.50
C MET A 75 -3.12 3.22 -1.41
N LYS A 76 -2.46 3.46 -2.54
CA LYS A 76 -1.26 4.29 -2.60
C LYS A 76 -1.53 5.69 -2.09
N ARG A 77 -2.65 6.29 -2.47
CA ARG A 77 -3.05 7.62 -2.02
C ARG A 77 -3.26 7.66 -0.51
N LEU A 78 -3.95 6.66 0.02
CA LEU A 78 -4.18 6.59 1.47
C LEU A 78 -2.87 6.39 2.23
N MET A 79 -1.97 5.59 1.70
CA MET A 79 -0.65 5.41 2.30
C MET A 79 0.14 6.71 2.27
N ALA A 80 0.06 7.46 1.18
CA ALA A 80 0.74 8.77 1.10
C ALA A 80 0.18 9.72 2.16
N ASP A 81 -1.12 9.76 2.35
CA ASP A 81 -1.74 10.59 3.38
C ASP A 81 -1.31 10.17 4.78
N TRP A 82 -1.07 8.87 4.99
CA TRP A 82 -0.68 8.32 6.29
C TRP A 82 0.80 8.54 6.59
N PHE A 83 1.68 8.35 5.59
CA PHE A 83 3.13 8.33 5.82
C PHE A 83 3.83 9.62 5.44
N LEU A 84 3.29 10.43 4.54
CA LEU A 84 3.92 11.66 4.10
C LEU A 84 3.39 12.87 4.88
N PRO A 85 4.23 13.89 5.12
CA PRO A 85 3.76 15.08 5.83
C PRO A 85 2.74 15.85 5.00
N PRO A 86 1.80 16.59 5.67
CA PRO A 86 0.73 17.31 4.95
C PRO A 86 1.24 18.33 3.94
N ASN A 87 2.41 18.89 4.16
CA ASN A 87 2.97 19.92 3.28
C ASN A 87 3.84 19.33 2.16
N TYR A 88 3.89 18.02 2.05
CA TYR A 88 4.72 17.37 1.03
C TYR A 88 4.17 17.59 -0.38
N GLN A 89 2.89 17.62 -0.50
CA GLN A 89 2.27 17.79 -1.80
C GLN A 89 2.48 19.22 -2.33
#